data_b7580a4d254509dfa15f178cabc9d632
#
_entry.id   b7580a4d254509dfa15f178cabc9d632
#
_cell.length_a   1.000
_cell.length_b   1.000
_cell.length_c   1.000
_cell.angle_alpha   90.00
_cell.angle_beta   90.00
_cell.angle_gamma   90.00
#
_symmetry.space_group_name_H-M   'P 1'
#
loop_
_entity.id
_entity.type
_entity.pdbx_description
1 polymer ?
#
loop_
_entity_poly.entity_id
_entity_poly.type
_entity_poly.pdbx_seq_one_letter_code
_entity_poly.pdbx_strand_id
1 'polypeptide(L)'
;FAVLVLFSTVVQAQSLDKLFRKYADDERFEYTSIGKGMLGFASIFADYSILTEGQMEKITGFKMLKLEKDSAYQELAEKFMNDIDAIIEKGDFETSLVKREKDRRIYVYKRVDKRANADMLLLSKSNTGINFVWLKGKTSDEEMDRIQFEKERQAKEEDIL
;
A
#
# COMPACT_ATOMS: atom_id res chain seq x y z
N PHE A 1 -31.02 12.82 9.36
CA PHE A 1 -29.84 12.24 10.07
C PHE A 1 -29.19 11.01 9.40
N ALA A 2 -29.65 10.61 8.19
CA ALA A 2 -29.16 9.39 7.50
C ALA A 2 -28.22 9.64 6.31
N VAL A 3 -27.73 10.88 6.09
CA VAL A 3 -26.96 11.22 4.86
C VAL A 3 -25.44 11.24 5.06
N LEU A 4 -24.94 11.12 6.28
CA LEU A 4 -23.51 11.33 6.61
C LEU A 4 -22.61 10.09 6.53
N VAL A 5 -23.15 8.89 6.29
CA VAL A 5 -22.35 7.64 6.33
C VAL A 5 -21.85 7.17 4.96
N LEU A 6 -22.33 7.74 3.86
CA LEU A 6 -21.97 7.30 2.50
C LEU A 6 -20.74 7.99 1.89
N PHE A 7 -20.17 9.00 2.55
CA PHE A 7 -19.03 9.75 2.00
C PHE A 7 -17.66 9.21 2.37
N SER A 8 -17.53 8.29 3.32
CA SER A 8 -16.22 7.91 3.85
C SER A 8 -15.39 7.00 2.94
N THR A 9 -16.02 6.17 2.10
CA THR A 9 -15.28 5.22 1.25
C THR A 9 -14.72 5.85 -0.03
N VAL A 10 -15.37 6.88 -0.56
CA VAL A 10 -14.89 7.59 -1.75
C VAL A 10 -13.73 8.52 -1.43
N VAL A 11 -13.68 9.05 -0.22
CA VAL A 11 -12.62 9.95 0.25
C VAL A 11 -11.26 9.24 0.38
N GLN A 12 -11.25 7.96 0.71
CA GLN A 12 -10.01 7.20 0.96
C GLN A 12 -9.25 6.82 -0.32
N ALA A 13 -9.94 6.36 -1.34
CA ALA A 13 -9.33 6.11 -2.65
C ALA A 13 -8.79 7.40 -3.28
N GLN A 14 -9.52 8.51 -3.11
CA GLN A 14 -9.07 9.83 -3.54
C GLN A 14 -7.83 10.33 -2.80
N SER A 15 -7.63 9.94 -1.54
CA SER A 15 -6.46 10.32 -0.74
C SER A 15 -5.17 9.68 -1.26
N LEU A 16 -5.21 8.41 -1.63
CA LEU A 16 -4.07 7.69 -2.17
C LEU A 16 -3.69 8.18 -3.58
N ASP A 17 -4.68 8.37 -4.46
CA ASP A 17 -4.47 8.98 -5.78
C ASP A 17 -3.95 10.42 -5.68
N LYS A 18 -4.45 11.21 -4.74
CA LYS A 18 -3.95 12.57 -4.49
C LYS A 18 -2.51 12.59 -4.04
N LEU A 19 -2.12 11.69 -3.15
CA LEU A 19 -0.73 11.56 -2.69
C LEU A 19 0.19 11.24 -3.87
N PHE A 20 -0.14 10.24 -4.68
CA PHE A 20 0.67 9.87 -5.83
C PHE A 20 0.76 11.01 -6.85
N ARG A 21 -0.32 11.72 -7.15
CA ARG A 21 -0.28 12.88 -8.05
C ARG A 21 0.60 14.00 -7.51
N LYS A 22 0.46 14.33 -6.22
CA LYS A 22 1.23 15.39 -5.56
C LYS A 22 2.74 15.18 -5.71
N TYR A 23 3.22 13.96 -5.48
CA TYR A 23 4.63 13.65 -5.50
C TYR A 23 5.15 13.19 -6.88
N ALA A 24 4.27 12.73 -7.78
CA ALA A 24 4.64 12.43 -9.15
C ALA A 24 5.05 13.67 -9.97
N ASP A 25 4.49 14.83 -9.63
CA ASP A 25 4.81 16.11 -10.27
C ASP A 25 6.06 16.79 -9.66
N ASP A 26 6.60 16.25 -8.58
CA ASP A 26 7.80 16.77 -7.91
C ASP A 26 9.06 16.08 -8.46
N GLU A 27 9.90 16.84 -9.14
CA GLU A 27 11.13 16.35 -9.80
C GLU A 27 12.14 15.68 -8.86
N ARG A 28 11.99 15.89 -7.56
CA ARG A 28 12.84 15.22 -6.53
C ARG A 28 12.46 13.77 -6.30
N PHE A 29 11.29 13.36 -6.80
CA PHE A 29 10.81 11.98 -6.75
C PHE A 29 10.98 11.27 -8.08
N GLU A 30 11.42 10.03 -8.01
CA GLU A 30 11.29 9.10 -9.13
C GLU A 30 9.88 8.47 -9.07
N TYR A 31 9.11 8.62 -10.15
CA TYR A 31 7.76 8.09 -10.26
C TYR A 31 7.67 7.04 -11.35
N THR A 32 7.08 5.90 -11.01
CA THR A 32 6.80 4.82 -11.96
C THR A 32 5.33 4.41 -11.85
N SER A 33 4.67 4.26 -13.00
CA SER A 33 3.30 3.74 -13.09
C SER A 33 3.21 2.71 -14.19
N ILE A 34 2.68 1.54 -13.86
CA ILE A 34 2.52 0.42 -14.79
C ILE A 34 1.07 -0.05 -14.71
N GLY A 35 0.41 -0.10 -15.86
CA GLY A 35 -0.95 -0.59 -15.99
C GLY A 35 -1.01 -2.08 -16.31
N LYS A 36 -2.24 -2.60 -16.37
CA LYS A 36 -2.53 -3.99 -16.72
C LYS A 36 -1.98 -4.35 -18.10
N GLY A 37 -1.24 -5.45 -18.19
CA GLY A 37 -0.74 -6.01 -19.46
C GLY A 37 0.73 -5.75 -19.76
N MET A 38 1.47 -5.02 -18.92
CA MET A 38 2.91 -4.94 -19.04
C MET A 38 3.59 -6.12 -18.32
N LEU A 39 4.27 -6.96 -19.10
CA LEU A 39 5.14 -8.02 -18.63
C LEU A 39 6.42 -7.41 -18.04
N GLY A 40 6.47 -7.18 -16.74
CA GLY A 40 7.64 -6.58 -16.10
C GLY A 40 7.56 -6.50 -14.59
N PHE A 41 6.42 -6.85 -14.02
CA PHE A 41 6.21 -6.82 -12.58
C PHE A 41 7.16 -7.75 -11.81
N ALA A 42 7.49 -8.92 -12.37
CA ALA A 42 8.29 -9.93 -11.69
C ALA A 42 9.68 -9.44 -11.29
N SER A 43 10.34 -8.65 -12.14
CA SER A 43 11.69 -8.14 -11.84
C SER A 43 11.72 -7.06 -10.74
N ILE A 44 10.67 -6.26 -10.65
CA ILE A 44 10.55 -5.20 -9.63
C ILE A 44 10.31 -5.82 -8.23
N PHE A 45 9.59 -6.93 -8.17
CA PHE A 45 9.24 -7.61 -6.93
C PHE A 45 10.22 -8.71 -6.52
N ALA A 46 11.09 -9.17 -7.40
CA ALA A 46 12.13 -10.17 -7.10
C ALA A 46 13.00 -9.75 -5.90
N ASP A 47 13.29 -8.45 -5.78
CA ASP A 47 14.08 -7.90 -4.68
C ASP A 47 13.36 -7.92 -3.34
N TYR A 48 12.05 -8.00 -3.32
CA TYR A 48 11.27 -7.92 -2.08
C TYR A 48 10.78 -9.27 -1.57
N SER A 49 10.71 -10.31 -2.40
CA SER A 49 10.24 -11.68 -2.05
C SER A 49 8.91 -11.72 -1.27
N ILE A 50 8.03 -10.75 -1.52
CA ILE A 50 6.82 -10.52 -0.71
C ILE A 50 5.58 -11.12 -1.35
N LEU A 51 5.61 -11.33 -2.68
CA LEU A 51 4.47 -11.81 -3.45
C LEU A 51 4.74 -13.21 -4.00
N THR A 52 3.73 -14.06 -3.92
CA THR A 52 3.70 -15.34 -4.62
C THR A 52 3.31 -15.15 -6.10
N GLU A 53 3.64 -16.09 -6.97
CA GLU A 53 3.22 -16.06 -8.38
C GLU A 53 1.71 -15.87 -8.54
N GLY A 54 0.90 -16.58 -7.76
CA GLY A 54 -0.56 -16.45 -7.79
C GLY A 54 -1.08 -15.07 -7.35
N GLN A 55 -0.35 -14.37 -6.50
CA GLN A 55 -0.68 -12.99 -6.12
C GLN A 55 -0.31 -12.00 -7.22
N MET A 56 0.78 -12.23 -7.95
CA MET A 56 1.21 -11.36 -9.05
C MET A 56 0.23 -11.37 -10.23
N GLU A 57 -0.39 -12.49 -10.53
CA GLU A 57 -1.39 -12.61 -11.61
C GLU A 57 -2.65 -11.76 -11.37
N LYS A 58 -2.95 -11.44 -10.12
CA LYS A 58 -4.12 -10.66 -9.73
C LYS A 58 -3.87 -9.15 -9.71
N ILE A 59 -2.64 -8.71 -9.93
CA ILE A 59 -2.28 -7.30 -9.93
C ILE A 59 -2.79 -6.64 -11.21
N THR A 60 -3.53 -5.56 -11.05
CA THR A 60 -4.12 -4.77 -12.15
C THR A 60 -3.44 -3.43 -12.37
N GLY A 61 -2.62 -3.00 -11.42
CA GLY A 61 -1.88 -1.76 -11.52
C GLY A 61 -0.78 -1.64 -10.47
N PHE A 62 0.23 -0.88 -10.81
CA PHE A 62 1.39 -0.62 -9.98
C PHE A 62 1.75 0.87 -10.07
N LYS A 63 1.99 1.49 -8.92
CA LYS A 63 2.57 2.83 -8.83
C LYS A 63 3.67 2.83 -7.77
N MET A 64 4.76 3.51 -8.06
CA MET A 64 5.88 3.67 -7.14
C MET A 64 6.33 5.12 -7.08
N LEU A 65 6.61 5.58 -5.88
CA LEU A 65 7.31 6.81 -5.58
C LEU A 65 8.60 6.46 -4.85
N LYS A 66 9.71 6.99 -5.33
CA LYS A 66 11.01 6.84 -4.69
C LYS A 66 11.62 8.20 -4.42
N LEU A 67 12.02 8.43 -3.19
CA LEU A 67 12.78 9.60 -2.78
C LEU A 67 14.16 9.13 -2.33
N GLU A 68 15.22 9.60 -2.99
CA GLU A 68 16.58 9.34 -2.54
C GLU A 68 16.92 10.18 -1.31
N LYS A 69 17.69 9.58 -0.41
CA LYS A 69 18.12 10.28 0.80
C LYS A 69 19.24 11.25 0.46
N ASP A 70 18.90 12.51 0.44
CA ASP A 70 19.81 13.62 0.40
C ASP A 70 19.57 14.50 1.64
N SER A 71 20.62 15.07 2.21
CA SER A 71 20.50 16.01 3.33
C SER A 71 19.62 17.22 3.00
N ALA A 72 19.59 17.63 1.73
CA ALA A 72 18.72 18.69 1.22
C ALA A 72 17.23 18.31 1.22
N TYR A 73 16.90 17.02 1.31
CA TYR A 73 15.50 16.52 1.23
C TYR A 73 14.95 16.01 2.56
N GLN A 74 15.60 16.31 3.66
CA GLN A 74 15.17 15.83 4.97
C GLN A 74 13.74 16.28 5.33
N GLU A 75 13.44 17.55 5.17
CA GLU A 75 12.08 18.08 5.43
C GLU A 75 11.04 17.47 4.49
N LEU A 76 11.43 17.26 3.22
CA LEU A 76 10.57 16.62 2.24
C LEU A 76 10.30 15.16 2.60
N ALA A 77 11.30 14.44 3.07
CA ALA A 77 11.16 13.05 3.52
C ALA A 77 10.22 12.94 4.73
N GLU A 78 10.36 13.84 5.71
CA GLU A 78 9.45 13.90 6.87
C GLU A 78 8.01 14.19 6.45
N LYS A 79 7.81 15.17 5.57
CA LYS A 79 6.48 15.50 5.06
C LYS A 79 5.86 14.34 4.28
N PHE A 80 6.64 13.68 3.43
CA PHE A 80 6.19 12.51 2.68
C PHE A 80 5.79 11.36 3.60
N MET A 81 6.59 11.08 4.63
CA MET A 81 6.26 10.08 5.63
C MET A 81 4.98 10.41 6.41
N ASN A 82 4.80 11.65 6.82
CA ASN A 82 3.58 12.09 7.51
C ASN A 82 2.34 11.95 6.63
N ASP A 83 2.45 12.25 5.34
CA ASP A 83 1.36 12.07 4.38
C ASP A 83 1.01 10.58 4.18
N ILE A 84 2.01 9.69 4.13
CA ILE A 84 1.81 8.24 4.06
C ILE A 84 1.13 7.73 5.34
N ASP A 85 1.64 8.09 6.50
CA ASP A 85 1.11 7.66 7.79
C ASP A 85 -0.36 8.07 7.95
N ALA A 86 -0.70 9.29 7.53
CA ALA A 86 -2.09 9.77 7.55
C ALA A 86 -3.02 8.93 6.65
N ILE A 87 -2.55 8.48 5.50
CA ILE A 87 -3.33 7.61 4.60
C ILE A 87 -3.52 6.22 5.21
N ILE A 88 -2.49 5.65 5.80
CA ILE A 88 -2.56 4.33 6.44
C ILE A 88 -3.52 4.37 7.62
N GLU A 89 -3.43 5.37 8.48
CA GLU A 89 -4.31 5.51 9.64
C GLU A 89 -5.79 5.71 9.26
N LYS A 90 -6.07 6.54 8.25
CA LYS A 90 -7.43 6.86 7.82
C LYS A 90 -8.03 5.84 6.86
N GLY A 91 -7.20 4.99 6.26
CA GLY A 91 -7.55 4.16 5.12
C GLY A 91 -8.01 2.75 5.46
N ASP A 92 -8.21 2.39 6.71
CA ASP A 92 -8.57 1.02 7.15
C ASP A 92 -7.59 -0.05 6.62
N PHE A 93 -6.31 0.30 6.54
CA PHE A 93 -5.27 -0.65 6.17
C PHE A 93 -4.87 -1.51 7.36
N GLU A 94 -4.68 -2.79 7.09
CA GLU A 94 -4.13 -3.74 8.04
C GLU A 94 -2.65 -3.96 7.77
N THR A 95 -1.84 -3.96 8.82
CA THR A 95 -0.43 -4.34 8.71
C THR A 95 -0.33 -5.83 8.43
N SER A 96 0.21 -6.19 7.27
CA SER A 96 0.36 -7.58 6.83
C SER A 96 1.76 -8.13 7.10
N LEU A 97 2.77 -7.28 7.02
CA LEU A 97 4.17 -7.67 7.21
C LEU A 97 4.97 -6.49 7.77
N VAL A 98 5.83 -6.79 8.74
CA VAL A 98 6.93 -5.91 9.14
C VAL A 98 8.21 -6.71 9.06
N LYS A 99 9.14 -6.29 8.19
CA LYS A 99 10.44 -6.93 8.02
C LYS A 99 11.56 -5.95 8.34
N ARG A 100 12.49 -6.35 9.17
CA ARG A 100 13.68 -5.58 9.48
C ARG A 100 14.90 -6.30 8.90
N GLU A 101 15.57 -5.61 8.02
CA GLU A 101 16.88 -5.98 7.49
C GLU A 101 17.95 -5.05 8.08
N LYS A 102 19.22 -5.35 7.85
CA LYS A 102 20.34 -4.60 8.43
C LYS A 102 20.23 -3.08 8.20
N ASP A 103 19.94 -2.68 6.97
CA ASP A 103 19.91 -1.27 6.53
C ASP A 103 18.54 -0.82 6.02
N ARG A 104 17.52 -1.67 6.16
CA ARG A 104 16.21 -1.45 5.57
C ARG A 104 15.09 -1.96 6.48
N ARG A 105 13.99 -1.20 6.53
CA ARG A 105 12.71 -1.63 7.13
C ARG A 105 11.64 -1.64 6.06
N ILE A 106 10.89 -2.72 5.99
CA ILE A 106 9.82 -2.93 5.03
C ILE A 106 8.52 -3.13 5.81
N TYR A 107 7.51 -2.38 5.41
CA TYR A 107 6.14 -2.48 5.92
C TYR A 107 5.22 -2.80 4.77
N VAL A 108 4.34 -3.76 4.95
CA VAL A 108 3.30 -4.10 3.99
C VAL A 108 1.95 -3.93 4.66
N TYR A 109 1.10 -3.15 4.02
CA TYR A 109 -0.26 -2.90 4.44
C TYR A 109 -1.22 -3.40 3.38
N LYS A 110 -2.34 -3.95 3.79
CA LYS A 110 -3.38 -4.47 2.90
C LYS A 110 -4.74 -3.91 3.26
N ARG A 111 -5.54 -3.71 2.24
CA ARG A 111 -6.95 -3.36 2.35
C ARG A 111 -7.74 -4.04 1.23
N VAL A 112 -8.90 -4.57 1.57
CA VAL A 112 -9.85 -5.12 0.60
C VAL A 112 -11.18 -4.39 0.77
N ASP A 113 -11.74 -3.89 -0.32
CA ASP A 113 -13.04 -3.25 -0.31
C ASP A 113 -14.17 -4.26 -0.54
N LYS A 114 -15.43 -3.79 -0.41
CA LYS A 114 -16.64 -4.62 -0.59
C LYS A 114 -16.82 -5.13 -2.03
N ARG A 115 -16.06 -4.61 -3.00
CA ARG A 115 -16.10 -4.98 -4.41
C ARG A 115 -14.95 -5.91 -4.81
N ALA A 116 -14.29 -6.52 -3.84
CA ALA A 116 -13.13 -7.36 -4.04
C ALA A 116 -11.91 -6.65 -4.68
N ASN A 117 -11.85 -5.31 -4.66
CA ASN A 117 -10.64 -4.59 -5.00
C ASN A 117 -9.69 -4.65 -3.82
N ALA A 118 -8.46 -5.04 -4.09
CA ALA A 118 -7.40 -5.12 -3.10
C ALA A 118 -6.37 -4.01 -3.34
N ASP A 119 -6.01 -3.32 -2.28
CA ASP A 119 -4.87 -2.42 -2.24
C ASP A 119 -3.78 -3.04 -1.36
N MET A 120 -2.57 -3.09 -1.88
CA MET A 120 -1.38 -3.42 -1.10
C MET A 120 -0.42 -2.24 -1.17
N LEU A 121 0.00 -1.76 -0.01
CA LEU A 121 1.00 -0.71 0.12
C LEU A 121 2.27 -1.33 0.66
N LEU A 122 3.40 -1.05 0.00
CA LEU A 122 4.72 -1.42 0.48
C LEU A 122 5.51 -0.13 0.73
N LEU A 123 5.95 0.02 1.98
CA LEU A 123 6.81 1.11 2.41
C LEU A 123 8.17 0.57 2.79
N SER A 124 9.19 0.92 2.04
CA SER A 124 10.57 0.58 2.35
C SER A 124 11.36 1.83 2.75
N LYS A 125 11.94 1.80 3.93
CA LYS A 125 12.83 2.84 4.44
C LYS A 125 14.23 2.30 4.63
N SER A 126 15.21 2.98 4.06
CA SER A 126 16.61 2.60 4.16
C SER A 126 17.50 3.82 4.38
N ASN A 127 18.81 3.58 4.49
CA ASN A 127 19.80 4.66 4.54
C ASN A 127 19.90 5.43 3.21
N THR A 128 19.46 4.83 2.11
CA THR A 128 19.51 5.41 0.77
C THR A 128 18.24 6.13 0.34
N GLY A 129 17.13 5.93 1.04
CA GLY A 129 15.89 6.61 0.72
C GLY A 129 14.61 5.92 1.18
N ILE A 130 13.51 6.37 0.59
CA ILE A 130 12.16 5.90 0.86
C ILE A 130 11.57 5.43 -0.47
N ASN A 131 11.05 4.19 -0.49
CA ASN A 131 10.23 3.68 -1.59
C ASN A 131 8.82 3.42 -1.08
N PHE A 132 7.85 3.96 -1.77
CA PHE A 132 6.44 3.75 -1.49
C PHE A 132 5.74 3.19 -2.73
N VAL A 133 5.23 1.98 -2.60
CA VAL A 133 4.63 1.22 -3.69
C VAL A 133 3.15 0.99 -3.41
N TRP A 134 2.32 1.23 -4.41
CA TRP A 134 0.91 0.90 -4.39
C TRP A 134 0.60 -0.13 -5.46
N LEU A 135 0.17 -1.30 -5.04
CA LEU A 135 -0.33 -2.37 -5.88
C LEU A 135 -1.84 -2.40 -5.83
N LYS A 136 -2.46 -2.34 -6.99
CA LYS A 136 -3.89 -2.57 -7.16
C LYS A 136 -4.10 -3.97 -7.65
N GLY A 137 -5.11 -4.65 -7.14
CA GLY A 137 -5.48 -5.98 -7.57
C GLY A 137 -6.95 -6.26 -7.37
N LYS A 138 -7.35 -7.47 -7.77
CA LYS A 138 -8.65 -8.04 -7.43
C LYS A 138 -8.44 -9.33 -6.67
N THR A 139 -9.24 -9.54 -5.65
CA THR A 139 -9.28 -10.81 -4.93
C THR A 139 -10.47 -11.64 -5.46
N SER A 140 -10.37 -12.95 -5.40
CA SER A 140 -11.51 -13.82 -5.68
C SER A 140 -12.51 -13.82 -4.53
N ASP A 141 -13.77 -14.17 -4.81
CA ASP A 141 -14.81 -14.28 -3.77
C ASP A 141 -14.41 -15.30 -2.68
N GLU A 142 -13.75 -16.39 -3.07
CA GLU A 142 -13.24 -17.40 -2.10
C GLU A 142 -12.12 -16.86 -1.19
N GLU A 143 -11.28 -15.96 -1.68
CA GLU A 143 -10.27 -15.29 -0.87
C GLU A 143 -10.88 -14.24 0.04
N MET A 144 -11.91 -13.55 -0.43
CA MET A 144 -12.69 -12.62 0.38
C MET A 144 -13.33 -13.34 1.56
N ASP A 145 -13.98 -14.47 1.32
CA ASP A 145 -14.61 -15.27 2.36
C ASP A 145 -13.59 -15.77 3.39
N ARG A 146 -12.40 -16.18 2.95
CA ARG A 146 -11.31 -16.55 3.85
C ARG A 146 -10.83 -15.38 4.71
N ILE A 147 -10.62 -14.22 4.11
CA ILE A 147 -10.18 -13.01 4.82
C ILE A 147 -11.21 -12.60 5.86
N GLN A 148 -12.51 -12.62 5.51
CA GLN A 148 -13.59 -12.32 6.44
C GLN A 148 -13.66 -13.34 7.58
N PHE A 149 -13.54 -14.62 7.27
CA PHE A 149 -13.55 -15.69 8.28
C PHE A 149 -12.38 -15.57 9.25
N GLU A 150 -11.16 -15.26 8.76
CA GLU A 150 -9.99 -15.04 9.61
C GLU A 150 -10.15 -13.80 10.49
N LYS A 151 -10.72 -12.71 9.97
CA LYS A 151 -11.04 -11.51 10.76
C LYS A 151 -12.04 -11.79 11.88
N GLU A 152 -13.11 -12.51 11.57
CA GLU A 152 -14.12 -12.89 12.56
C GLU A 152 -13.55 -13.82 13.65
N ARG A 153 -12.63 -14.71 13.27
CA ARG A 153 -11.92 -15.58 14.22
C ARG A 153 -11.01 -14.78 15.13
N GLN A 154 -10.21 -13.86 14.59
CA GLN A 154 -9.33 -13.00 15.38
C GLN A 154 -10.09 -12.11 16.35
N ALA A 155 -11.18 -11.49 15.90
CA ALA A 155 -12.05 -10.66 16.74
C ALA A 155 -12.65 -11.46 17.91
N LYS A 156 -13.03 -12.72 17.69
CA LYS A 156 -13.54 -13.60 18.76
C LYS A 156 -12.44 -14.03 19.75
N GLU A 157 -11.20 -14.20 19.29
CA GLU A 157 -10.07 -14.53 20.15
C GLU A 157 -9.67 -13.34 21.03
N GLU A 158 -9.78 -12.11 20.52
CA GLU A 158 -9.52 -10.88 21.30
C GLU A 158 -10.60 -10.61 22.36
N ASP A 159 -11.88 -10.94 22.10
CA ASP A 159 -12.97 -10.78 23.06
C ASP A 159 -12.94 -11.80 24.23
N ILE A 160 -12.13 -12.85 24.14
CA ILE A 160 -11.99 -13.88 25.17
C ILE A 160 -10.82 -13.62 26.15
N LEU A 161 -9.93 -12.69 25.80
CA LEU A 161 -8.79 -12.27 26.63
C LEU A 161 -9.13 -11.06 27.50
#